data_d16f4b46f6551acbe1e21cee817b7bfe
#
_entry.id   d16f4b46f6551acbe1e21cee817b7bfe
#
_cell.length_a   1.000
_cell.length_b   1.000
_cell.length_c   1.000
_cell.angle_alpha   90.00
_cell.angle_beta   90.00
_cell.angle_gamma   90.00
#
_symmetry.space_group_name_H-M   'P 1'
#
loop_
_entity.id
_entity.type
_entity.pdbx_description
1 polymer ?
#
loop_
_entity_poly.entity_id
_entity_poly.type
_entity_poly.pdbx_seq_one_letter_code
_entity_poly.pdbx_strand_id
1 'polypeptide(L)'
;MAESENGKSGDVTKFARILAELKQVRGMTKNGYVGNQDVLAKVRAYETADAAADVQAHSAAVREGIDRLAILDPLTELYNHRAFAKELQAELKRASRYHHTVVLCMFNIDGFDNLLRTYGQLTGEAMQKVMGSIIKAGIRDGDVAAKYGGPLFAVAFPRTSISDASLLAENIRQKIGNQVITHNWQSFSTTASVGLAEFPEHVNEYDELIARATEMMELAIERGGDRVVAV
;
A
#
# COMPACT_ATOMS: atom_id res chain seq x y z
N MET A 1 -4.68 -7.88 -24.27
CA MET A 1 -5.94 -7.52 -24.92
C MET A 1 -6.87 -8.73 -24.94
N ALA A 2 -7.39 -9.19 -23.82
CA ALA A 2 -8.36 -10.31 -23.75
C ALA A 2 -9.09 -10.42 -22.40
N GLU A 3 -9.47 -9.33 -21.74
CA GLU A 3 -10.20 -9.40 -20.46
C GLU A 3 -11.47 -8.50 -20.38
N SER A 4 -11.91 -7.87 -21.46
CA SER A 4 -13.09 -6.99 -21.42
C SER A 4 -14.35 -7.57 -22.05
N GLU A 5 -14.36 -8.83 -22.51
CA GLU A 5 -15.52 -9.42 -23.19
C GLU A 5 -16.40 -10.32 -22.31
N ASN A 6 -15.96 -10.70 -21.11
CA ASN A 6 -16.72 -11.65 -20.27
C ASN A 6 -17.85 -11.01 -19.42
N GLY A 7 -17.85 -9.70 -19.24
CA GLY A 7 -18.93 -8.98 -18.52
C GLY A 7 -20.19 -8.77 -19.35
N LYS A 8 -20.07 -8.66 -20.67
CA LYS A 8 -21.20 -8.39 -21.57
C LYS A 8 -22.00 -9.63 -21.96
N SER A 9 -21.42 -10.82 -21.89
CA SER A 9 -22.08 -12.08 -22.23
C SER A 9 -23.13 -12.53 -21.21
N GLY A 10 -22.91 -12.22 -19.91
CA GLY A 10 -23.85 -12.55 -18.84
C GLY A 10 -25.16 -11.73 -18.90
N ASP A 11 -25.05 -10.48 -19.28
CA ASP A 11 -26.17 -9.53 -19.34
C ASP A 11 -27.11 -9.82 -20.53
N VAL A 12 -26.53 -10.17 -21.67
CA VAL A 12 -27.31 -10.53 -22.89
C VAL A 12 -28.10 -11.81 -22.68
N THR A 13 -27.55 -12.77 -21.93
CA THR A 13 -28.22 -14.05 -21.63
C THR A 13 -29.38 -13.87 -20.64
N LYS A 14 -29.21 -12.99 -19.63
CA LYS A 14 -30.28 -12.63 -18.69
C LYS A 14 -31.44 -11.90 -19.40
N PHE A 15 -31.13 -10.91 -20.23
CA PHE A 15 -32.10 -10.14 -20.98
C PHE A 15 -32.88 -11.01 -21.97
N ALA A 16 -32.18 -11.93 -22.66
CA ALA A 16 -32.82 -12.91 -23.55
C ALA A 16 -33.77 -13.84 -22.82
N ARG A 17 -33.48 -14.25 -21.58
CA ARG A 17 -34.32 -15.08 -20.74
C ARG A 17 -35.59 -14.35 -20.28
N ILE A 18 -35.47 -13.11 -19.86
CA ILE A 18 -36.62 -12.24 -19.49
C ILE A 18 -37.50 -11.99 -20.70
N LEU A 19 -36.92 -11.73 -21.89
CA LEU A 19 -37.67 -11.59 -23.14
C LEU A 19 -38.40 -12.88 -23.55
N ALA A 20 -37.81 -14.04 -23.32
CA ALA A 20 -38.45 -15.35 -23.59
C ALA A 20 -39.62 -15.59 -22.64
N GLU A 21 -39.50 -15.28 -21.36
CA GLU A 21 -40.59 -15.36 -20.37
C GLU A 21 -41.72 -14.38 -20.69
N LEU A 22 -41.40 -13.13 -21.09
CA LEU A 22 -42.38 -12.14 -21.52
C LEU A 22 -43.12 -12.55 -22.80
N LYS A 23 -42.46 -13.24 -23.74
CA LYS A 23 -43.07 -13.80 -24.95
C LYS A 23 -44.01 -14.95 -24.63
N GLN A 24 -43.65 -15.79 -23.64
CA GLN A 24 -44.47 -16.91 -23.18
C GLN A 24 -45.76 -16.42 -22.48
N VAL A 25 -45.67 -15.35 -21.67
CA VAL A 25 -46.82 -14.70 -21.05
C VAL A 25 -47.73 -14.02 -22.08
N ARG A 26 -47.16 -13.43 -23.15
CA ARG A 26 -47.92 -12.81 -24.25
C ARG A 26 -48.65 -13.82 -25.13
N GLY A 27 -48.16 -15.08 -25.16
CA GLY A 27 -48.84 -16.19 -25.86
C GLY A 27 -50.07 -16.77 -25.10
N MET A 28 -50.17 -16.53 -23.81
CA MET A 28 -51.29 -16.99 -22.94
C MET A 28 -52.48 -16.04 -22.90
N THR A 29 -52.43 -14.88 -23.52
CA THR A 29 -53.50 -13.87 -23.47
C THR A 29 -54.54 -14.00 -24.58
N LYS A 30 -54.89 -15.24 -24.99
CA LYS A 30 -56.07 -15.44 -25.88
C LYS A 30 -57.37 -15.57 -25.13
N ASN A 31 -57.37 -15.70 -23.80
CA ASN A 31 -58.58 -15.67 -22.97
C ASN A 31 -58.28 -15.04 -21.59
N GLY A 32 -58.79 -13.82 -21.41
CA GLY A 32 -59.02 -13.23 -20.08
C GLY A 32 -57.83 -12.48 -19.47
N TYR A 33 -58.08 -11.24 -19.17
CA TYR A 33 -57.30 -10.33 -18.33
C TYR A 33 -56.80 -11.03 -17.05
N VAL A 34 -55.56 -11.51 -17.06
CA VAL A 34 -54.81 -11.80 -15.85
C VAL A 34 -53.56 -10.93 -15.88
N GLY A 35 -53.64 -9.95 -15.11
CA GLY A 35 -52.74 -9.08 -14.44
C GLY A 35 -51.37 -8.77 -15.05
N ASN A 36 -51.36 -7.68 -15.82
CA ASN A 36 -50.14 -6.89 -16.12
C ASN A 36 -49.38 -6.45 -14.83
N GLN A 37 -50.00 -6.62 -13.65
CA GLN A 37 -49.44 -6.23 -12.35
C GLN A 37 -48.37 -7.21 -11.80
N ASP A 38 -48.56 -8.52 -11.99
CA ASP A 38 -47.59 -9.52 -11.49
C ASP A 38 -46.29 -9.52 -12.30
N VAL A 39 -46.39 -9.27 -13.62
CA VAL A 39 -45.20 -9.16 -14.49
C VAL A 39 -44.47 -7.85 -14.19
N LEU A 40 -45.20 -6.75 -14.01
CA LEU A 40 -44.61 -5.46 -13.63
C LEU A 40 -44.00 -5.50 -12.20
N ALA A 41 -44.63 -6.23 -11.28
CA ALA A 41 -44.07 -6.41 -9.94
C ALA A 41 -42.77 -7.24 -9.97
N LYS A 42 -42.69 -8.28 -10.79
CA LYS A 42 -41.46 -9.06 -10.98
C LYS A 42 -40.35 -8.26 -11.66
N VAL A 43 -40.67 -7.49 -12.72
CA VAL A 43 -39.67 -6.61 -13.37
C VAL A 43 -39.15 -5.56 -12.40
N ARG A 44 -40.01 -4.89 -11.63
CA ARG A 44 -39.60 -3.94 -10.59
C ARG A 44 -38.78 -4.61 -9.49
N ALA A 45 -39.11 -5.84 -9.08
CA ALA A 45 -38.32 -6.57 -8.07
C ALA A 45 -36.91 -6.92 -8.59
N TYR A 46 -36.77 -7.25 -9.88
CA TYR A 46 -35.47 -7.48 -10.50
C TYR A 46 -34.66 -6.17 -10.63
N GLU A 47 -35.30 -5.10 -11.12
CA GLU A 47 -34.63 -3.78 -11.22
C GLU A 47 -34.18 -3.25 -9.86
N THR A 48 -34.97 -3.44 -8.79
CA THR A 48 -34.61 -3.02 -7.43
C THR A 48 -33.52 -3.91 -6.81
N ALA A 49 -33.49 -5.22 -7.13
CA ALA A 49 -32.47 -6.14 -6.65
C ALA A 49 -31.12 -5.90 -7.31
N ASP A 50 -31.11 -5.69 -8.64
CA ASP A 50 -29.87 -5.35 -9.37
C ASP A 50 -29.33 -3.97 -8.95
N ALA A 51 -30.19 -2.97 -8.80
CA ALA A 51 -29.80 -1.66 -8.29
C ALA A 51 -29.27 -1.73 -6.84
N ALA A 52 -29.85 -2.56 -5.99
CA ALA A 52 -29.38 -2.77 -4.62
C ALA A 52 -28.03 -3.50 -4.59
N ALA A 53 -27.82 -4.47 -5.47
CA ALA A 53 -26.54 -5.18 -5.60
C ALA A 53 -25.43 -4.25 -6.11
N ASP A 54 -25.72 -3.40 -7.10
CA ASP A 54 -24.79 -2.41 -7.63
C ASP A 54 -24.43 -1.35 -6.57
N VAL A 55 -25.39 -0.87 -5.78
CA VAL A 55 -25.14 0.06 -4.67
C VAL A 55 -24.30 -0.61 -3.58
N GLN A 56 -24.55 -1.88 -3.25
CA GLN A 56 -23.74 -2.63 -2.29
C GLN A 56 -22.32 -2.86 -2.80
N ALA A 57 -22.13 -3.26 -4.05
CA ALA A 57 -20.81 -3.44 -4.66
C ALA A 57 -20.04 -2.11 -4.70
N HIS A 58 -20.70 -1.01 -5.10
CA HIS A 58 -20.10 0.30 -5.11
C HIS A 58 -19.73 0.78 -3.70
N SER A 59 -20.61 0.58 -2.71
CA SER A 59 -20.33 0.95 -1.31
C SER A 59 -19.20 0.12 -0.70
N ALA A 60 -19.07 -1.15 -1.06
CA ALA A 60 -17.97 -2.01 -0.64
C ALA A 60 -16.64 -1.54 -1.26
N ALA A 61 -16.62 -1.24 -2.56
CA ALA A 61 -15.44 -0.72 -3.24
C ALA A 61 -14.98 0.65 -2.68
N VAL A 62 -15.93 1.53 -2.36
CA VAL A 62 -15.65 2.83 -1.70
C VAL A 62 -15.09 2.61 -0.30
N ARG A 63 -15.65 1.70 0.49
CA ARG A 63 -15.13 1.36 1.83
C ARG A 63 -13.72 0.79 1.75
N GLU A 64 -13.49 -0.18 0.85
CA GLU A 64 -12.16 -0.73 0.64
C GLU A 64 -11.15 0.34 0.21
N GLY A 65 -11.55 1.27 -0.67
CA GLY A 65 -10.74 2.43 -1.06
C GLY A 65 -10.42 3.35 0.13
N ILE A 66 -11.41 3.65 0.99
CA ILE A 66 -11.23 4.45 2.20
C ILE A 66 -10.31 3.73 3.20
N ASP A 67 -10.51 2.43 3.40
CA ASP A 67 -9.69 1.62 4.30
C ASP A 67 -8.23 1.56 3.82
N ARG A 68 -8.00 1.41 2.51
CA ARG A 68 -6.64 1.47 1.92
C ARG A 68 -5.99 2.84 2.14
N LEU A 69 -6.70 3.93 1.89
CA LEU A 69 -6.20 5.30 2.12
C LEU A 69 -5.95 5.58 3.61
N ALA A 70 -6.68 4.91 4.51
CA ALA A 70 -6.47 5.02 5.95
C ALA A 70 -5.21 4.28 6.44
N ILE A 71 -4.69 3.31 5.69
CA ILE A 71 -3.59 2.42 6.07
C ILE A 71 -2.34 2.69 5.23
N LEU A 72 -2.49 2.89 3.92
CA LEU A 72 -1.38 3.03 2.99
C LEU A 72 -1.12 4.50 2.63
N ASP A 73 0.14 4.79 2.33
CA ASP A 73 0.54 6.02 1.67
C ASP A 73 0.17 5.93 0.17
N PRO A 74 -0.57 6.90 -0.40
CA PRO A 74 -1.08 6.80 -1.77
C PRO A 74 0.01 6.89 -2.85
N LEU A 75 1.17 7.46 -2.51
CA LEU A 75 2.29 7.62 -3.44
C LEU A 75 3.13 6.36 -3.55
N THR A 76 3.42 5.73 -2.41
CA THR A 76 4.40 4.63 -2.31
C THR A 76 3.77 3.26 -2.12
N GLU A 77 2.48 3.19 -1.76
CA GLU A 77 1.75 1.97 -1.41
C GLU A 77 2.36 1.20 -0.22
N LEU A 78 3.24 1.83 0.53
CA LEU A 78 3.70 1.35 1.83
C LEU A 78 2.72 1.80 2.92
N TYR A 79 2.85 1.27 4.14
CA TYR A 79 2.09 1.81 5.25
C TYR A 79 2.33 3.31 5.40
N ASN A 80 1.29 4.06 5.76
CA ASN A 80 1.48 5.42 6.21
C ASN A 80 2.01 5.43 7.66
N HIS A 81 2.51 6.57 8.11
CA HIS A 81 3.09 6.73 9.45
C HIS A 81 2.17 6.21 10.57
N ARG A 82 0.87 6.50 10.49
CA ARG A 82 -0.11 6.11 11.53
C ARG A 82 -0.31 4.59 11.62
N ALA A 83 -0.45 3.95 10.47
CA ALA A 83 -0.60 2.50 10.40
C ALA A 83 0.69 1.79 10.85
N PHE A 84 1.85 2.29 10.42
CA PHE A 84 3.14 1.79 10.84
C PHE A 84 3.34 1.87 12.36
N ALA A 85 3.03 3.01 12.97
CA ALA A 85 3.13 3.17 14.42
C ALA A 85 2.30 2.12 15.18
N LYS A 86 1.08 1.86 14.70
CA LYS A 86 0.20 0.84 15.29
C LYS A 86 0.78 -0.57 15.15
N GLU A 87 1.27 -0.92 13.95
CA GLU A 87 1.86 -2.24 13.69
C GLU A 87 3.16 -2.45 14.47
N LEU A 88 4.05 -1.45 14.50
CA LEU A 88 5.29 -1.52 15.26
C LEU A 88 5.01 -1.68 16.76
N GLN A 89 4.11 -0.89 17.35
CA GLN A 89 3.73 -1.04 18.75
C GLN A 89 3.15 -2.42 19.07
N ALA A 90 2.33 -2.97 18.17
CA ALA A 90 1.79 -4.32 18.32
C ALA A 90 2.91 -5.37 18.26
N GLU A 91 3.89 -5.18 17.36
CA GLU A 91 5.03 -6.09 17.24
C GLU A 91 5.96 -6.04 18.45
N LEU A 92 6.25 -4.85 18.99
CA LEU A 92 7.06 -4.72 20.20
C LEU A 92 6.41 -5.41 21.40
N LYS A 93 5.06 -5.34 21.52
CA LYS A 93 4.34 -6.10 22.56
C LYS A 93 4.46 -7.61 22.33
N ARG A 94 4.41 -8.09 21.08
CA ARG A 94 4.65 -9.50 20.76
C ARG A 94 6.10 -9.90 21.08
N ALA A 95 7.06 -9.06 20.70
CA ALA A 95 8.48 -9.27 20.96
C ALA A 95 8.79 -9.40 22.46
N SER A 96 8.26 -8.51 23.29
CA SER A 96 8.37 -8.60 24.76
C SER A 96 7.76 -9.90 25.28
N ARG A 97 6.58 -10.30 24.79
CA ARG A 97 5.87 -11.49 25.28
C ARG A 97 6.58 -12.80 24.89
N TYR A 98 7.13 -12.85 23.68
CA TYR A 98 7.71 -14.08 23.10
C TYR A 98 9.24 -14.06 23.07
N HIS A 99 9.85 -13.05 23.67
CA HIS A 99 11.32 -12.91 23.81
C HIS A 99 12.05 -12.99 22.46
N HIS A 100 11.59 -12.22 21.45
CA HIS A 100 12.29 -12.08 20.18
C HIS A 100 12.66 -10.62 19.92
N THR A 101 13.62 -10.43 19.03
CA THR A 101 14.12 -9.12 18.67
C THR A 101 13.26 -8.46 17.57
N VAL A 102 13.29 -7.14 17.53
CA VAL A 102 12.77 -6.33 16.43
C VAL A 102 13.81 -5.26 16.10
N VAL A 103 14.27 -5.22 14.86
CA VAL A 103 15.15 -4.14 14.41
C VAL A 103 14.35 -3.13 13.63
N LEU A 104 14.48 -1.86 14.00
CA LEU A 104 13.94 -0.73 13.27
C LEU A 104 15.04 -0.09 12.42
N CYS A 105 14.77 0.10 11.13
CA CYS A 105 15.61 0.85 10.20
C CYS A 105 14.89 2.13 9.78
N MET A 106 15.56 3.27 9.94
CA MET A 106 15.12 4.57 9.40
C MET A 106 15.96 4.91 8.19
N PHE A 107 15.32 5.17 7.06
CA PHE A 107 15.94 5.55 5.80
C PHE A 107 15.64 7.01 5.49
N ASN A 108 16.64 7.74 5.05
CA ASN A 108 16.50 9.09 4.51
C ASN A 108 17.01 9.15 3.07
N ILE A 109 16.31 9.84 2.19
CA ILE A 109 16.78 10.15 0.83
C ILE A 109 17.80 11.29 0.94
N ASP A 110 19.07 11.03 0.60
CA ASP A 110 20.12 12.02 0.66
C ASP A 110 19.88 13.17 -0.32
N GLY A 111 20.08 14.41 0.14
CA GLY A 111 19.95 15.60 -0.69
C GLY A 111 18.54 15.89 -1.22
N PHE A 112 17.48 15.34 -0.62
CA PHE A 112 16.10 15.46 -1.09
C PHE A 112 15.64 16.91 -1.25
N ASP A 113 15.96 17.81 -0.33
CA ASP A 113 15.59 19.23 -0.42
C ASP A 113 16.26 19.91 -1.62
N ASN A 114 17.51 19.55 -1.93
CA ASN A 114 18.21 20.05 -3.10
C ASN A 114 17.58 19.52 -4.39
N LEU A 115 17.17 18.25 -4.39
CA LEU A 115 16.45 17.64 -5.50
C LEU A 115 15.12 18.36 -5.76
N LEU A 116 14.35 18.67 -4.72
CA LEU A 116 13.10 19.42 -4.83
C LEU A 116 13.33 20.84 -5.38
N ARG A 117 14.36 21.55 -4.89
CA ARG A 117 14.67 22.91 -5.37
C ARG A 117 15.11 22.92 -6.82
N THR A 118 15.87 21.91 -7.25
CA THR A 118 16.46 21.85 -8.60
C THR A 118 15.47 21.34 -9.65
N TYR A 119 14.71 20.31 -9.30
CA TYR A 119 13.88 19.55 -10.26
C TYR A 119 12.37 19.61 -9.98
N GLY A 120 11.99 20.24 -8.88
CA GLY A 120 10.58 20.44 -8.51
C GLY A 120 9.93 19.24 -7.80
N GLN A 121 8.70 19.49 -7.35
CA GLN A 121 7.92 18.57 -6.50
C GLN A 121 7.65 17.22 -7.18
N LEU A 122 7.28 17.21 -8.47
CA LEU A 122 6.95 15.98 -9.20
C LEU A 122 8.14 15.02 -9.29
N THR A 123 9.36 15.56 -9.39
CA THR A 123 10.59 14.76 -9.39
C THR A 123 10.83 14.13 -8.02
N GLY A 124 10.58 14.89 -6.94
CA GLY A 124 10.65 14.36 -5.57
C GLY A 124 9.65 13.23 -5.34
N GLU A 125 8.43 13.35 -5.84
CA GLU A 125 7.41 12.31 -5.77
C GLU A 125 7.81 11.05 -6.56
N ALA A 126 8.35 11.23 -7.78
CA ALA A 126 8.88 10.12 -8.57
C ALA A 126 10.00 9.38 -7.82
N MET A 127 10.91 10.12 -7.16
CA MET A 127 11.97 9.55 -6.32
C MET A 127 11.41 8.75 -5.14
N GLN A 128 10.46 9.31 -4.41
CA GLN A 128 9.83 8.63 -3.27
C GLN A 128 9.11 7.35 -3.71
N LYS A 129 8.43 7.37 -4.85
CA LYS A 129 7.76 6.20 -5.42
C LYS A 129 8.75 5.08 -5.76
N VAL A 130 9.86 5.44 -6.38
CA VAL A 130 10.92 4.47 -6.72
C VAL A 130 11.54 3.89 -5.46
N MET A 131 11.88 4.72 -4.47
CA MET A 131 12.41 4.27 -3.19
C MET A 131 11.44 3.33 -2.47
N GLY A 132 10.16 3.67 -2.41
CA GLY A 132 9.12 2.80 -1.86
C GLY A 132 9.06 1.43 -2.53
N SER A 133 9.17 1.41 -3.86
CA SER A 133 9.18 0.16 -4.64
C SER A 133 10.43 -0.70 -4.36
N ILE A 134 11.60 -0.07 -4.23
CA ILE A 134 12.86 -0.76 -3.90
C ILE A 134 12.79 -1.36 -2.49
N ILE A 135 12.31 -0.59 -1.51
CA ILE A 135 12.12 -1.07 -0.13
C ILE A 135 11.16 -2.26 -0.14
N LYS A 136 9.98 -2.12 -0.77
CA LYS A 136 8.97 -3.17 -0.84
C LYS A 136 9.50 -4.47 -1.46
N ALA A 137 10.33 -4.37 -2.50
CA ALA A 137 10.97 -5.52 -3.14
C ALA A 137 12.17 -6.09 -2.35
N GLY A 138 12.68 -5.35 -1.38
CA GLY A 138 13.84 -5.74 -0.56
C GLY A 138 13.49 -6.39 0.78
N ILE A 139 12.21 -6.43 1.14
CA ILE A 139 11.71 -6.99 2.42
C ILE A 139 10.87 -8.23 2.19
N ARG A 140 10.64 -9.02 3.25
CA ARG A 140 9.80 -10.22 3.25
C ARG A 140 8.39 -9.92 3.79
N ASP A 141 7.44 -10.84 3.60
CA ASP A 141 6.03 -10.68 4.01
C ASP A 141 5.84 -10.39 5.52
N GLY A 142 6.77 -10.82 6.37
CA GLY A 142 6.70 -10.56 7.81
C GLY A 142 7.25 -9.21 8.24
N ASP A 143 7.91 -8.48 7.35
CA ASP A 143 8.48 -7.16 7.63
C ASP A 143 7.44 -6.07 7.36
N VAL A 144 7.58 -4.95 8.06
CA VAL A 144 6.65 -3.83 7.95
C VAL A 144 7.38 -2.59 7.45
N ALA A 145 7.03 -2.11 6.26
CA ALA A 145 7.63 -0.92 5.68
C ALA A 145 6.63 0.23 5.55
N ALA A 146 7.09 1.46 5.75
CA ALA A 146 6.26 2.65 5.73
C ALA A 146 6.94 3.86 5.09
N LYS A 147 6.10 4.71 4.50
CA LYS A 147 6.42 6.11 4.24
C LYS A 147 6.25 6.88 5.55
N TYR A 148 7.38 7.28 6.17
CA TYR A 148 7.35 7.86 7.51
C TYR A 148 7.07 9.37 7.51
N GLY A 149 7.49 10.08 6.45
CA GLY A 149 7.22 11.51 6.22
C GLY A 149 8.33 12.18 5.41
N GLY A 150 8.01 13.16 4.55
CA GLY A 150 9.02 13.84 3.72
C GLY A 150 9.93 12.84 2.99
N PRO A 151 11.26 12.93 3.17
CA PRO A 151 12.21 11.98 2.59
C PRO A 151 12.37 10.66 3.38
N LEU A 152 11.65 10.50 4.50
CA LEU A 152 11.87 9.42 5.44
C LEU A 152 11.02 8.20 5.16
N PHE A 153 11.63 7.01 5.31
CA PHE A 153 10.98 5.71 5.30
C PHE A 153 11.40 4.92 6.53
N ALA A 154 10.54 4.03 6.98
CA ALA A 154 10.82 3.16 8.11
C ALA A 154 10.57 1.70 7.72
N VAL A 155 11.41 0.79 8.21
CA VAL A 155 11.22 -0.65 8.06
C VAL A 155 11.45 -1.32 9.40
N ALA A 156 10.48 -2.11 9.85
CA ALA A 156 10.64 -2.97 11.01
C ALA A 156 10.89 -4.41 10.56
N PHE A 157 11.93 -5.03 11.11
CA PHE A 157 12.35 -6.41 10.87
C PHE A 157 12.12 -7.25 12.14
N PRO A 158 10.95 -7.91 12.29
CA PRO A 158 10.73 -8.82 13.41
C PRO A 158 11.63 -10.06 13.36
N ARG A 159 12.06 -10.54 14.51
CA ARG A 159 12.86 -11.78 14.65
C ARG A 159 14.13 -11.77 13.77
N THR A 160 14.76 -10.63 13.70
CA THR A 160 15.95 -10.41 12.90
C THR A 160 17.01 -9.78 13.79
N SER A 161 18.23 -10.26 13.72
CA SER A 161 19.35 -9.68 14.45
C SER A 161 19.77 -8.35 13.82
N ILE A 162 20.44 -7.48 14.60
CA ILE A 162 20.96 -6.19 14.12
C ILE A 162 21.94 -6.40 12.94
N SER A 163 22.73 -7.47 12.98
CA SER A 163 23.67 -7.81 11.90
C SER A 163 22.97 -8.20 10.61
N ASP A 164 21.94 -9.04 10.68
CA ASP A 164 21.15 -9.44 9.50
C ASP A 164 20.35 -8.27 8.93
N ALA A 165 19.75 -7.45 9.81
CA ALA A 165 19.04 -6.24 9.40
C ALA A 165 19.98 -5.23 8.74
N SER A 166 21.21 -5.09 9.22
CA SER A 166 22.23 -4.24 8.61
C SER A 166 22.59 -4.69 7.19
N LEU A 167 22.69 -6.00 6.95
CA LEU A 167 22.91 -6.56 5.61
C LEU A 167 21.72 -6.29 4.68
N LEU A 168 20.48 -6.45 5.18
CA LEU A 168 19.26 -6.14 4.42
C LEU A 168 19.20 -4.66 4.08
N ALA A 169 19.45 -3.79 5.06
CA ALA A 169 19.48 -2.34 4.88
C ALA A 169 20.54 -1.90 3.87
N GLU A 170 21.75 -2.50 3.91
CA GLU A 170 22.82 -2.23 2.97
C GLU A 170 22.45 -2.67 1.55
N ASN A 171 21.84 -3.82 1.38
CA ASN A 171 21.33 -4.28 0.08
C ASN A 171 20.28 -3.34 -0.51
N ILE A 172 19.37 -2.83 0.33
CA ILE A 172 18.35 -1.85 -0.09
C ILE A 172 19.04 -0.54 -0.47
N ARG A 173 19.96 -0.03 0.36
CA ARG A 173 20.74 1.19 0.11
C ARG A 173 21.48 1.12 -1.23
N GLN A 174 22.19 0.03 -1.49
CA GLN A 174 22.93 -0.16 -2.75
C GLN A 174 21.99 -0.16 -3.95
N LYS A 175 20.82 -0.81 -3.87
CA LYS A 175 19.81 -0.78 -4.94
C LYS A 175 19.31 0.65 -5.20
N ILE A 176 19.12 1.46 -4.14
CA ILE A 176 18.73 2.86 -4.25
C ILE A 176 19.83 3.65 -4.97
N GLY A 177 21.10 3.54 -4.52
CA GLY A 177 22.24 4.25 -5.10
C GLY A 177 22.52 3.89 -6.58
N ASN A 178 22.23 2.65 -6.96
CA ASN A 178 22.38 2.17 -8.35
C ASN A 178 21.20 2.53 -9.25
N GLN A 179 20.10 3.08 -8.70
CA GLN A 179 18.93 3.40 -9.48
C GLN A 179 19.06 4.74 -10.17
N VAL A 180 18.97 4.73 -11.50
CA VAL A 180 18.82 5.94 -12.30
C VAL A 180 17.34 6.19 -12.53
N ILE A 181 16.88 7.36 -12.17
CA ILE A 181 15.50 7.80 -12.35
C ILE A 181 15.48 8.82 -13.48
N THR A 182 14.62 8.58 -14.48
CA THR A 182 14.40 9.53 -15.56
C THR A 182 13.02 10.16 -15.41
N HIS A 183 12.99 11.46 -15.22
CA HIS A 183 11.77 12.26 -15.15
C HIS A 183 11.93 13.57 -15.94
N ASN A 184 10.95 13.92 -16.77
CA ASN A 184 11.00 15.12 -17.63
C ASN A 184 12.30 15.25 -18.45
N TRP A 185 12.75 14.15 -19.08
CA TRP A 185 13.97 14.10 -19.91
C TRP A 185 15.29 14.35 -19.15
N GLN A 186 15.24 14.38 -17.82
CA GLN A 186 16.39 14.48 -16.95
C GLN A 186 16.60 13.18 -16.21
N SER A 187 17.85 12.72 -16.16
CA SER A 187 18.23 11.53 -15.40
C SER A 187 19.00 11.97 -14.15
N PHE A 188 18.65 11.41 -13.02
CA PHE A 188 19.30 11.68 -11.74
C PHE A 188 19.37 10.40 -10.91
N SER A 189 20.28 10.37 -9.97
CA SER A 189 20.41 9.33 -8.97
C SER A 189 20.54 9.98 -7.59
N THR A 190 20.22 9.25 -6.56
CA THR A 190 20.44 9.66 -5.19
C THR A 190 20.84 8.46 -4.36
N THR A 191 21.35 8.71 -3.18
CA THR A 191 21.70 7.70 -2.19
C THR A 191 20.74 7.76 -1.01
N ALA A 192 20.91 6.86 -0.07
CA ALA A 192 20.16 6.85 1.17
C ALA A 192 21.09 6.67 2.37
N SER A 193 20.81 7.42 3.43
CA SER A 193 21.41 7.22 4.75
C SER A 193 20.46 6.42 5.62
N VAL A 194 21.00 5.43 6.34
CA VAL A 194 20.20 4.49 7.09
C VAL A 194 20.70 4.36 8.52
N GLY A 195 19.78 4.44 9.48
CA GLY A 195 20.04 4.21 10.88
C GLY A 195 19.26 3.03 11.42
N LEU A 196 19.89 2.20 12.26
CA LEU A 196 19.29 1.02 12.86
C LEU A 196 19.36 1.04 14.37
N ALA A 197 18.30 0.55 14.99
CA ALA A 197 18.26 0.22 16.43
C ALA A 197 17.48 -1.07 16.67
N GLU A 198 17.85 -1.79 17.73
CA GLU A 198 17.28 -3.10 18.09
C GLU A 198 16.54 -3.04 19.42
N PHE A 199 15.38 -3.65 19.45
CA PHE A 199 14.59 -3.94 20.64
C PHE A 199 14.71 -5.44 20.99
N PRO A 200 14.85 -5.84 22.24
CA PRO A 200 14.92 -5.02 23.45
C PRO A 200 16.35 -4.64 23.89
N GLU A 201 17.38 -5.03 23.15
CA GLU A 201 18.76 -4.91 23.61
C GLU A 201 19.22 -3.45 23.79
N HIS A 202 18.85 -2.57 22.85
CA HIS A 202 19.29 -1.17 22.88
C HIS A 202 18.25 -0.24 23.53
N VAL A 203 16.97 -0.62 23.50
CA VAL A 203 15.83 0.19 23.97
C VAL A 203 14.67 -0.68 24.43
N ASN A 204 13.81 -0.16 25.28
CA ASN A 204 12.68 -0.90 25.85
C ASN A 204 11.30 -0.37 25.43
N GLU A 205 11.24 0.80 24.81
CA GLU A 205 9.99 1.48 24.47
C GLU A 205 9.96 1.90 23.00
N TYR A 206 8.75 2.11 22.47
CA TYR A 206 8.51 2.50 21.09
C TYR A 206 9.21 3.82 20.74
N ASP A 207 9.01 4.86 21.58
CA ASP A 207 9.55 6.20 21.29
C ASP A 207 11.08 6.22 21.34
N GLU A 208 11.68 5.45 22.24
CA GLU A 208 13.14 5.27 22.31
C GLU A 208 13.69 4.56 21.08
N LEU A 209 12.99 3.52 20.57
CA LEU A 209 13.41 2.81 19.38
C LEU A 209 13.41 3.71 18.14
N ILE A 210 12.37 4.51 17.98
CA ILE A 210 12.29 5.52 16.90
C ILE A 210 13.40 6.55 17.05
N ALA A 211 13.57 7.12 18.24
CA ALA A 211 14.59 8.12 18.50
C ALA A 211 16.00 7.59 18.21
N ARG A 212 16.31 6.38 18.66
CA ARG A 212 17.62 5.77 18.49
C ARG A 212 17.95 5.43 17.03
N ALA A 213 16.99 4.84 16.31
CA ALA A 213 17.16 4.58 14.88
C ALA A 213 17.31 5.89 14.07
N THR A 214 16.59 6.94 14.48
CA THR A 214 16.68 8.26 13.85
C THR A 214 18.06 8.90 14.14
N GLU A 215 18.55 8.84 15.37
CA GLU A 215 19.89 9.32 15.75
C GLU A 215 20.98 8.63 14.90
N MET A 216 20.89 7.32 14.71
CA MET A 216 21.86 6.60 13.86
C MET A 216 21.75 7.01 12.38
N MET A 217 20.57 7.30 11.90
CA MET A 217 20.36 7.81 10.54
C MET A 217 20.96 9.22 10.38
N GLU A 218 20.76 10.11 11.34
CA GLU A 218 21.35 11.44 11.36
C GLU A 218 22.87 11.34 11.39
N LEU A 219 23.42 10.45 12.21
CA LEU A 219 24.85 10.17 12.24
C LEU A 219 25.38 9.64 10.89
N ALA A 220 24.58 8.85 10.16
CA ALA A 220 24.93 8.43 8.80
C ALA A 220 25.01 9.62 7.85
N ILE A 221 24.09 10.57 7.93
CA ILE A 221 24.06 11.79 7.15
C ILE A 221 25.28 12.68 7.49
N GLU A 222 25.55 12.92 8.78
CA GLU A 222 26.68 13.73 9.24
C GLU A 222 28.04 13.17 8.79
N ARG A 223 28.16 11.86 8.70
CA ARG A 223 29.38 11.19 8.20
C ARG A 223 29.51 11.20 6.68
N GLY A 224 28.67 11.96 5.97
CA GLY A 224 28.73 12.16 4.52
C GLY A 224 27.66 11.41 3.71
N GLY A 225 26.67 10.81 4.38
CA GLY A 225 25.57 10.08 3.72
C GLY A 225 25.99 8.75 3.12
N ASP A 226 25.08 8.16 2.35
CA ASP A 226 25.28 6.91 1.58
C ASP A 226 25.86 5.76 2.41
N ARG A 227 25.28 5.52 3.58
CA ARG A 227 25.75 4.48 4.51
C ARG A 227 24.69 3.99 5.46
N VAL A 228 24.98 2.84 6.05
CA VAL A 228 24.23 2.25 7.15
C VAL A 228 25.02 2.44 8.44
N VAL A 229 24.33 2.91 9.49
CA VAL A 229 24.87 3.03 10.86
C VAL A 229 23.92 2.31 11.82
N ALA A 230 24.44 1.41 12.60
CA ALA A 230 23.71 0.72 13.65
C ALA A 230 24.26 1.14 15.03
N VAL A 231 23.40 0.97 16.05
CA VAL A 231 23.79 1.14 17.47
C VAL A 231 24.84 0.12 17.85
#